data_2a003555e176131800442b6e99b1f103
#
_entry.id   2a003555e176131800442b6e99b1f103
#
_cell.length_a   1.000
_cell.length_b   1.000
_cell.length_c   1.000
_cell.angle_alpha   90.00
_cell.angle_beta   90.00
_cell.angle_gamma   90.00
#
_symmetry.space_group_name_H-M   'P 1'
#
loop_
_entity.id
_entity.type
_entity.pdbx_description
1 polymer ?
#
loop_
_entity_poly.entity_id
_entity_poly.type
_entity_poly.pdbx_seq_one_letter_code
_entity_poly.pdbx_strand_id
1 'polypeptide(L)'
;MFINSIEHLLQPGKIGNITLKNRIIYSAMTYKLADGKGRLTKSEVDSMLYRAKQEIGPAMIIFPGLNASLYGQTVKAVNINTDETMYSLKRQVAKFKQYDVKTVAEIGISALRPGQLFVTADQSVPGASTMRLPLAFDEMTREEISHS
;
A
#
# COMPACT_ATOMS: atom_id res chain seq x y z
N MET A 1 28.84 -22.54 3.50
CA MET A 1 28.39 -21.60 4.55
C MET A 1 27.12 -20.83 4.21
N PHE A 2 26.62 -20.84 2.94
CA PHE A 2 25.37 -20.15 2.51
C PHE A 2 24.10 -20.97 2.70
N ILE A 3 24.15 -22.28 2.83
CA ILE A 3 22.95 -23.14 2.91
C ILE A 3 22.19 -22.94 4.23
N ASN A 4 22.89 -22.74 5.35
CA ASN A 4 22.26 -22.54 6.67
C ASN A 4 21.42 -21.25 6.78
N SER A 5 21.68 -20.25 5.93
CA SER A 5 20.92 -18.99 5.94
C SER A 5 19.54 -19.13 5.28
N ILE A 6 19.41 -19.98 4.25
CA ILE A 6 18.14 -20.20 3.55
C ILE A 6 17.18 -21.01 4.44
N GLU A 7 17.67 -22.05 5.09
CA GLU A 7 16.87 -22.84 6.04
C GLU A 7 16.31 -21.97 7.17
N HIS A 8 17.09 -20.99 7.65
CA HIS A 8 16.64 -20.07 8.67
C HIS A 8 15.49 -19.15 8.18
N LEU A 9 15.47 -18.77 6.92
CA LEU A 9 14.37 -17.99 6.33
C LEU A 9 13.07 -18.78 6.27
N LEU A 10 13.16 -20.10 6.13
CA LEU A 10 11.99 -20.98 6.04
C LEU A 10 11.43 -21.39 7.41
N GLN A 11 12.15 -21.12 8.50
CA GLN A 11 11.66 -21.36 9.86
C GLN A 11 10.52 -20.40 10.21
N PRO A 12 9.56 -20.83 11.02
CA PRO A 12 8.53 -19.96 11.54
C PRO A 12 9.11 -18.68 12.18
N GLY A 13 8.43 -17.57 11.99
CA GLY A 13 8.76 -16.29 12.59
C GLY A 13 7.63 -15.75 13.45
N LYS A 14 7.92 -14.71 14.24
CA LYS A 14 6.91 -14.02 15.04
C LYS A 14 7.11 -12.52 14.99
N ILE A 15 6.01 -11.79 14.80
CA ILE A 15 5.96 -10.31 14.88
C ILE A 15 4.87 -9.97 15.89
N GLY A 16 5.27 -9.48 17.08
CA GLY A 16 4.34 -9.30 18.18
C GLY A 16 3.60 -10.61 18.49
N ASN A 17 2.28 -10.60 18.41
CA ASN A 17 1.44 -11.78 18.64
C ASN A 17 1.12 -12.57 17.36
N ILE A 18 1.65 -12.15 16.21
CA ILE A 18 1.37 -12.80 14.92
C ILE A 18 2.44 -13.82 14.64
N THR A 19 2.04 -15.09 14.48
CA THR A 19 2.93 -16.18 14.04
C THR A 19 2.88 -16.24 12.50
N LEU A 20 4.06 -16.36 11.90
CA LEU A 20 4.30 -16.46 10.47
C LEU A 20 4.85 -17.85 10.14
N LYS A 21 4.40 -18.45 9.03
CA LYS A 21 4.87 -19.77 8.58
C LYS A 21 6.36 -19.79 8.22
N ASN A 22 6.92 -18.65 7.84
CA ASN A 22 8.34 -18.45 7.54
C ASN A 22 8.71 -16.98 7.76
N ARG A 23 9.95 -16.59 7.45
CA ARG A 23 10.48 -15.24 7.64
C ARG A 23 10.53 -14.42 6.34
N ILE A 24 9.82 -14.85 5.32
CA ILE A 24 9.76 -14.16 4.02
C ILE A 24 8.56 -13.24 4.02
N ILE A 25 8.80 -11.96 3.78
CA ILE A 25 7.78 -10.92 3.64
C ILE A 25 7.87 -10.32 2.26
N TYR A 26 6.74 -10.29 1.54
CA TYR A 26 6.60 -9.56 0.29
C TYR A 26 6.26 -8.11 0.64
N SER A 27 7.23 -7.22 0.42
CA SER A 27 7.10 -5.82 0.78
C SER A 27 6.15 -5.06 -0.16
N ALA A 28 5.67 -3.91 0.28
CA ALA A 28 4.82 -3.06 -0.52
C ALA A 28 5.54 -2.58 -1.79
N MET A 29 4.94 -2.86 -2.95
CA MET A 29 5.42 -2.38 -4.24
C MET A 29 4.28 -1.75 -5.02
N THR A 30 4.41 -0.47 -5.35
CA THR A 30 3.41 0.26 -6.14
C THR A 30 3.66 0.03 -7.63
N TYR A 31 2.83 -0.77 -8.26
CA TYR A 31 2.92 -1.08 -9.69
C TYR A 31 2.25 -0.03 -10.58
N LYS A 32 1.51 0.93 -10.00
CA LYS A 32 0.71 1.93 -10.74
C LYS A 32 -0.28 1.28 -11.72
N LEU A 33 -0.92 0.21 -11.29
CA LEU A 33 -1.89 -0.57 -12.08
C LEU A 33 -3.33 -0.41 -11.60
N ALA A 34 -3.60 0.48 -10.63
CA ALA A 34 -4.96 0.79 -10.23
C ALA A 34 -5.77 1.30 -11.44
N ASP A 35 -7.05 1.01 -11.45
CA ASP A 35 -7.95 1.48 -12.50
C ASP A 35 -8.23 2.99 -12.37
N GLY A 36 -9.01 3.56 -13.31
CA GLY A 36 -9.36 4.98 -13.32
C GLY A 36 -10.14 5.47 -12.09
N LYS A 37 -10.63 4.54 -11.25
CA LYS A 37 -11.31 4.84 -9.99
C LYS A 37 -10.44 4.58 -8.75
N GLY A 38 -9.17 4.24 -8.93
CA GLY A 38 -8.25 3.92 -7.83
C GLY A 38 -8.48 2.55 -7.19
N ARG A 39 -9.11 1.59 -7.89
CA ARG A 39 -9.29 0.23 -7.38
C ARG A 39 -8.15 -0.67 -7.81
N LEU A 40 -7.79 -1.64 -6.97
CA LEU A 40 -6.86 -2.71 -7.35
C LEU A 40 -7.38 -3.45 -8.58
N THR A 41 -6.55 -3.55 -9.60
CA THR A 41 -6.88 -4.34 -10.79
C THR A 41 -6.69 -5.84 -10.57
N LYS A 42 -7.37 -6.63 -11.41
CA LYS A 42 -7.19 -8.09 -11.42
C LYS A 42 -5.73 -8.48 -11.62
N SER A 43 -5.01 -7.81 -12.52
CA SER A 43 -3.60 -8.08 -12.82
C SER A 43 -2.70 -7.91 -11.59
N GLU A 44 -2.90 -6.84 -10.83
CA GLU A 44 -2.13 -6.55 -9.62
C GLU A 44 -2.42 -7.59 -8.52
N VAL A 45 -3.70 -7.92 -8.32
CA VAL A 45 -4.10 -8.95 -7.36
C VAL A 45 -3.58 -10.34 -7.75
N ASP A 46 -3.70 -10.72 -9.02
CA ASP A 46 -3.21 -12.03 -9.50
C ASP A 46 -1.70 -12.17 -9.35
N SER A 47 -0.95 -11.09 -9.54
CA SER A 47 0.51 -11.06 -9.29
C SER A 47 0.86 -11.36 -7.83
N MET A 48 0.12 -10.80 -6.89
CA MET A 48 0.30 -11.08 -5.46
C MET A 48 -0.19 -12.49 -5.09
N LEU A 49 -1.34 -12.92 -5.63
CA LEU A 49 -1.88 -14.26 -5.41
C LEU A 49 -0.97 -15.34 -5.97
N TYR A 50 -0.32 -15.12 -7.11
CA TYR A 50 0.66 -16.05 -7.65
C TYR A 50 1.77 -16.35 -6.63
N ARG A 51 2.26 -15.33 -5.93
CA ARG A 51 3.27 -15.50 -4.87
C ARG A 51 2.72 -16.18 -3.62
N ALA A 52 1.49 -15.83 -3.23
CA ALA A 52 0.82 -16.44 -2.09
C ALA A 52 0.60 -17.96 -2.25
N LYS A 53 0.41 -18.41 -3.49
CA LYS A 53 0.16 -19.82 -3.85
C LYS A 53 1.40 -20.70 -3.83
N GLN A 54 2.60 -20.10 -3.87
CA GLN A 54 3.83 -20.90 -3.92
C GLN A 54 4.03 -21.68 -2.62
N GLU A 55 4.55 -22.88 -2.71
CA GLU A 55 4.87 -23.72 -1.55
C GLU A 55 5.83 -22.99 -0.58
N ILE A 56 6.88 -22.38 -1.14
CA ILE A 56 7.82 -21.52 -0.41
C ILE A 56 7.45 -20.04 -0.63
N GLY A 57 6.15 -19.75 -0.57
CA GLY A 57 5.66 -18.37 -0.70
C GLY A 57 5.83 -17.56 0.58
N PRO A 58 5.66 -16.23 0.51
CA PRO A 58 5.79 -15.36 1.65
C PRO A 58 4.77 -15.68 2.73
N ALA A 59 5.15 -15.51 4.00
CA ALA A 59 4.23 -15.61 5.13
C ALA A 59 3.40 -14.33 5.32
N MET A 60 3.85 -13.23 4.75
CA MET A 60 3.16 -11.93 4.81
C MET A 60 3.28 -11.21 3.48
N ILE A 61 2.20 -10.56 3.07
CA ILE A 61 2.16 -9.67 1.92
C ILE A 61 1.69 -8.30 2.39
N ILE A 62 2.51 -7.29 2.18
CA ILE A 62 2.15 -5.89 2.41
C ILE A 62 1.59 -5.34 1.10
N PHE A 63 0.34 -4.90 1.13
CA PHE A 63 -0.30 -4.30 -0.03
C PHE A 63 0.39 -3.00 -0.44
N PRO A 64 0.39 -2.66 -1.74
CA PRO A 64 0.96 -1.40 -2.22
C PRO A 64 0.32 -0.22 -1.49
N GLY A 65 1.04 0.88 -1.40
CA GLY A 65 0.60 2.07 -0.65
C GLY A 65 -0.82 2.48 -1.02
N LEU A 66 -1.70 2.41 -0.03
CA LEU A 66 -3.12 2.73 -0.14
C LEU A 66 -3.31 4.19 0.22
N ASN A 67 -3.80 4.99 -0.71
CA ASN A 67 -4.00 6.41 -0.48
C ASN A 67 -5.34 6.65 0.24
N ALA A 68 -5.27 7.19 1.46
CA ALA A 68 -6.43 7.52 2.28
C ALA A 68 -6.94 8.94 2.03
N SER A 69 -6.12 9.82 1.43
CA SER A 69 -6.47 11.23 1.21
C SER A 69 -7.24 11.44 -0.09
N LEU A 70 -8.14 12.42 -0.10
CA LEU A 70 -8.74 12.96 -1.32
C LEU A 70 -7.75 13.84 -2.11
N TYR A 71 -6.68 14.31 -1.46
CA TYR A 71 -5.66 15.18 -2.01
C TYR A 71 -4.45 14.36 -2.50
N GLY A 72 -3.78 14.85 -3.51
CA GLY A 72 -2.52 14.25 -3.98
C GLY A 72 -2.66 12.82 -4.53
N GLN A 73 -3.80 12.48 -5.12
CA GLN A 73 -3.99 11.19 -5.76
C GLN A 73 -2.99 11.02 -6.90
N THR A 74 -2.09 10.06 -6.77
CA THR A 74 -1.23 9.68 -7.90
C THR A 74 -2.04 8.96 -8.94
N VAL A 75 -1.76 9.26 -10.20
CA VAL A 75 -2.33 8.49 -11.33
C VAL A 75 -2.07 7.01 -11.10
N LYS A 76 -3.14 6.21 -11.14
CA LYS A 76 -3.10 4.75 -10.95
C LYS A 76 -2.61 4.28 -9.57
N ALA A 77 -2.75 5.11 -8.51
CA ALA A 77 -2.60 4.67 -7.13
C ALA A 77 -3.89 4.01 -6.63
N VAL A 78 -3.74 3.08 -5.70
CA VAL A 78 -4.90 2.47 -5.04
C VAL A 78 -5.42 3.44 -3.98
N ASN A 79 -6.71 3.75 -4.06
CA ASN A 79 -7.37 4.65 -3.13
C ASN A 79 -8.25 3.86 -2.15
N ILE A 80 -8.34 4.35 -0.91
CA ILE A 80 -9.24 3.82 0.13
C ILE A 80 -10.11 4.93 0.74
N ASN A 81 -10.26 6.02 0.03
CA ASN A 81 -10.95 7.23 0.45
C ASN A 81 -12.46 7.25 0.13
N THR A 82 -13.00 6.16 -0.42
CA THR A 82 -14.43 6.00 -0.69
C THR A 82 -14.90 4.60 -0.30
N ASP A 83 -16.20 4.45 0.00
CA ASP A 83 -16.79 3.14 0.31
C ASP A 83 -16.65 2.17 -0.86
N GLU A 84 -16.75 2.64 -2.10
CA GLU A 84 -16.59 1.81 -3.31
C GLU A 84 -15.18 1.20 -3.36
N THR A 85 -14.15 2.01 -3.15
CA THR A 85 -12.75 1.55 -3.19
C THR A 85 -12.42 0.64 -2.01
N MET A 86 -12.92 0.97 -0.82
CA MET A 86 -12.78 0.13 0.37
C MET A 86 -13.48 -1.23 0.20
N TYR A 87 -14.69 -1.26 -0.33
CA TYR A 87 -15.41 -2.50 -0.61
C TYR A 87 -14.68 -3.36 -1.65
N SER A 88 -14.16 -2.71 -2.71
CA SER A 88 -13.33 -3.38 -3.71
C SER A 88 -12.09 -4.02 -3.08
N LEU A 89 -11.34 -3.26 -2.26
CA LEU A 89 -10.16 -3.76 -1.56
C LEU A 89 -10.51 -4.95 -0.65
N LYS A 90 -11.57 -4.85 0.15
CA LYS A 90 -12.06 -5.93 1.02
C LYS A 90 -12.30 -7.23 0.26
N ARG A 91 -12.92 -7.16 -0.92
CA ARG A 91 -13.15 -8.32 -1.78
C ARG A 91 -11.86 -8.94 -2.29
N GLN A 92 -10.87 -8.11 -2.63
CA GLN A 92 -9.58 -8.60 -3.11
C GLN A 92 -8.77 -9.25 -1.98
N VAL A 93 -8.72 -8.62 -0.81
CA VAL A 93 -8.03 -9.15 0.37
C VAL A 93 -8.64 -10.49 0.81
N ALA A 94 -9.94 -10.66 0.71
CA ALA A 94 -10.61 -11.92 1.06
C ALA A 94 -10.08 -13.13 0.28
N LYS A 95 -9.56 -12.94 -0.93
CA LYS A 95 -8.98 -14.01 -1.75
C LYS A 95 -7.71 -14.62 -1.15
N PHE A 96 -7.01 -13.89 -0.28
CA PHE A 96 -5.78 -14.36 0.36
C PHE A 96 -6.05 -15.26 1.57
N LYS A 97 -7.27 -15.22 2.14
CA LYS A 97 -7.63 -16.01 3.33
C LYS A 97 -7.51 -17.53 3.16
N GLN A 98 -7.56 -18.02 1.91
CA GLN A 98 -7.40 -19.45 1.61
C GLN A 98 -5.94 -19.91 1.65
N TYR A 99 -4.99 -18.97 1.75
CA TYR A 99 -3.56 -19.24 1.84
C TYR A 99 -3.07 -18.85 3.23
N ASP A 100 -2.09 -19.56 3.75
CA ASP A 100 -1.46 -19.18 5.02
C ASP A 100 -0.51 -17.99 4.83
N VAL A 101 -1.11 -16.84 4.50
CA VAL A 101 -0.44 -15.56 4.26
C VAL A 101 -1.16 -14.48 5.04
N LYS A 102 -0.41 -13.75 5.86
CA LYS A 102 -0.93 -12.56 6.52
C LYS A 102 -0.92 -11.39 5.54
N THR A 103 -1.98 -10.59 5.54
CA THR A 103 -2.07 -9.39 4.70
C THR A 103 -1.99 -8.13 5.55
N VAL A 104 -1.20 -7.16 5.10
CA VAL A 104 -0.98 -5.88 5.77
C VAL A 104 -1.28 -4.75 4.79
N ALA A 105 -1.91 -3.70 5.25
CA ALA A 105 -2.15 -2.48 4.52
C ALA A 105 -1.06 -1.45 4.85
N GLU A 106 -0.34 -0.96 3.82
CA GLU A 106 0.45 0.25 3.96
C GLU A 106 -0.44 1.45 3.64
N ILE A 107 -0.80 2.22 4.65
CA ILE A 107 -1.68 3.38 4.49
C ILE A 107 -0.82 4.64 4.41
N GLY A 108 -1.02 5.42 3.35
CA GLY A 108 -0.35 6.69 3.14
C GLY A 108 -1.34 7.84 2.97
N ILE A 109 -1.02 8.96 3.58
CA ILE A 109 -1.62 10.25 3.27
C ILE A 109 -0.62 10.96 2.36
N SER A 110 -0.92 10.96 1.07
CA SER A 110 -0.01 11.54 0.08
C SER A 110 -0.41 13.00 -0.15
N ALA A 111 0.11 13.89 0.68
CA ALA A 111 0.05 15.32 0.40
C ALA A 111 1.15 15.73 -0.59
N LEU A 112 2.28 15.04 -0.58
CA LEU A 112 3.48 15.42 -1.32
C LEU A 112 4.31 14.22 -1.72
N ARG A 113 4.40 13.97 -3.03
CA ARG A 113 5.51 13.20 -3.58
C ARG A 113 6.33 14.07 -4.52
N PRO A 114 7.65 14.21 -4.31
CA PRO A 114 8.52 14.82 -5.31
C PRO A 114 8.31 14.13 -6.65
N GLY A 115 8.04 14.89 -7.71
CA GLY A 115 7.79 14.35 -9.05
C GLY A 115 6.32 14.13 -9.41
N GLN A 116 5.35 14.50 -8.59
CA GLN A 116 3.94 14.59 -8.97
C GLN A 116 3.67 15.89 -9.75
N LEU A 117 3.94 15.84 -11.02
CA LEU A 117 3.75 16.93 -12.00
C LEU A 117 2.28 17.17 -12.42
N PHE A 118 1.30 16.74 -11.62
CA PHE A 118 -0.11 16.86 -11.98
C PHE A 118 -0.92 17.78 -11.08
N VAL A 119 -0.25 18.52 -10.20
CA VAL A 119 -0.86 19.68 -9.57
C VAL A 119 -0.69 20.83 -10.56
N THR A 120 -1.78 21.37 -11.09
CA THR A 120 -1.72 22.59 -11.89
C THR A 120 -1.17 23.72 -11.02
N ALA A 121 -0.43 24.66 -11.58
CA ALA A 121 0.31 25.69 -10.84
C ALA A 121 -0.57 26.57 -9.92
N ASP A 122 -1.87 26.46 -10.02
CA ASP A 122 -2.92 27.15 -9.26
C ASP A 122 -3.57 26.29 -8.16
N GLN A 123 -3.17 25.03 -8.00
CA GLN A 123 -3.67 24.16 -6.92
C GLN A 123 -2.64 24.02 -5.81
N SER A 124 -2.98 24.50 -4.63
CA SER A 124 -2.26 24.15 -3.39
C SER A 124 -2.64 22.72 -2.94
N VAL A 125 -1.66 21.98 -2.44
CA VAL A 125 -1.87 20.64 -1.89
C VAL A 125 -1.58 20.70 -0.40
N PRO A 126 -2.55 20.36 0.47
CA PRO A 126 -2.34 20.37 1.90
C PRO A 126 -1.26 19.34 2.30
N GLY A 127 -0.42 19.71 3.23
CA GLY A 127 0.65 18.88 3.80
C GLY A 127 0.79 19.09 5.29
N ALA A 128 1.48 18.16 5.94
CA ALA A 128 1.69 18.23 7.41
C ALA A 128 2.61 19.38 7.84
N SER A 129 3.34 19.99 6.91
CA SER A 129 4.18 21.15 7.15
C SER A 129 4.38 21.95 5.87
N THR A 130 4.64 23.25 6.01
CA THR A 130 5.00 24.12 4.88
C THR A 130 6.40 23.76 4.40
N MET A 131 6.53 23.34 3.16
CA MET A 131 7.82 23.11 2.52
C MET A 131 8.01 24.12 1.39
N ARG A 132 9.12 24.86 1.41
CA ARG A 132 9.49 25.74 0.31
C ARG A 132 10.04 24.92 -0.86
N LEU A 133 9.13 24.36 -1.64
CA LEU A 133 9.43 23.86 -2.98
C LEU A 133 8.91 24.87 -4.01
N PRO A 134 9.32 24.76 -5.29
CA PRO A 134 8.77 25.62 -6.35
C PRO A 134 7.24 25.50 -6.55
N LEU A 135 6.59 24.58 -5.85
CA LEU A 135 5.13 24.45 -5.75
C LEU A 135 4.69 24.98 -4.38
N ALA A 136 3.65 25.82 -4.36
CA ALA A 136 3.05 26.29 -3.13
C ALA A 136 2.31 25.16 -2.41
N PHE A 137 2.59 24.96 -1.15
CA PHE A 137 1.87 24.02 -0.28
C PHE A 137 1.32 24.79 0.89
N ASP A 138 0.08 24.52 1.22
CA ASP A 138 -0.55 25.00 2.43
C ASP A 138 -0.43 23.94 3.53
N GLU A 139 -0.09 24.37 4.73
CA GLU A 139 -0.05 23.51 5.89
C GLU A 139 -1.48 23.08 6.26
N MET A 140 -1.71 21.79 6.45
CA MET A 140 -3.00 21.29 6.90
C MET A 140 -3.31 21.77 8.31
N THR A 141 -4.52 22.25 8.51
CA THR A 141 -5.03 22.55 9.86
C THR A 141 -5.27 21.27 10.66
N ARG A 142 -5.38 21.38 11.98
CA ARG A 142 -5.71 20.23 12.84
C ARG A 142 -7.06 19.61 12.47
N GLU A 143 -8.02 20.42 12.00
CA GLU A 143 -9.32 19.93 11.57
C GLU A 143 -9.23 19.09 10.32
N GLU A 144 -8.46 19.52 9.32
CA GLU A 144 -8.22 18.76 8.08
C GLU A 144 -7.50 17.44 8.35
N ILE A 145 -6.54 17.43 9.31
CA ILE A 145 -5.85 16.21 9.73
C ILE A 145 -6.80 15.24 10.44
N SER A 146 -7.79 15.75 11.21
CA SER A 146 -8.75 14.91 11.93
C SER A 146 -9.82 14.29 11.04
N HIS A 147 -10.03 14.83 9.85
CA HIS A 147 -11.02 14.35 8.87
C HIS A 147 -10.41 13.60 7.68
N SER A 148 -9.09 13.45 7.63
CA SER A 148 -8.36 12.66 6.63
C SER A 148 -7.99 11.29 7.15
#